data_81fb13e42fb269bd3c17bcae14b09506
#
_entry.id   81fb13e42fb269bd3c17bcae14b09506
#
_cell.length_a   1.000
_cell.length_b   1.000
_cell.length_c   1.000
_cell.angle_alpha   90.00
_cell.angle_beta   90.00
_cell.angle_gamma   90.00
#
_symmetry.space_group_name_H-M   'P 1'
#
loop_
_entity.id
_entity.type
_entity.pdbx_description
1 polymer ?
#
loop_
_entity_poly.entity_id
_entity_poly.type
_entity_poly.pdbx_seq_one_letter_code
_entity_poly.pdbx_strand_id
1 'polypeptide(L)'
;MSVPSSSPLILITGGSRGMGAATARLAAARGYDVALSYLANEQAAQSVADDVRRLGQRALAVQADSADPEQVARLFAAIDDSFGRIDVLVNNAAMLERQSRLEDLGYARMQRVFAVNAIGPMLCAQQALRRMAYRYQGRGGAVVNISSASARLGSPNEYVDYAASKGALETFTTGFAKEVAREGIRVNCVRPGHIYTEMHASGGEPDRVNRVRESIPMGRGGQPEEVARAVLWLASEEASFITGTFLDVTGGK
;
A
#
# COMPACT_ATOMS: atom_id res chain seq x y z
N MET A 1 22.57 -15.08 -19.97
CA MET A 1 21.79 -13.82 -19.93
C MET A 1 20.33 -14.22 -19.94
N SER A 2 19.61 -13.99 -18.83
CA SER A 2 18.16 -14.26 -18.77
C SER A 2 17.43 -13.27 -19.66
N VAL A 3 16.53 -13.76 -20.52
CA VAL A 3 15.62 -12.92 -21.30
C VAL A 3 14.85 -12.04 -20.31
N PRO A 4 14.76 -10.70 -20.51
CA PRO A 4 13.96 -9.84 -19.64
C PRO A 4 12.53 -10.38 -19.61
N SER A 5 11.97 -10.59 -18.42
CA SER A 5 10.57 -10.98 -18.28
C SER A 5 9.68 -9.92 -18.95
N SER A 6 8.72 -10.37 -19.76
CA SER A 6 7.72 -9.49 -20.37
C SER A 6 6.64 -9.09 -19.36
N SER A 7 6.60 -9.74 -18.19
CA SER A 7 5.62 -9.49 -17.12
C SER A 7 5.80 -8.11 -16.49
N PRO A 8 4.72 -7.36 -16.25
CA PRO A 8 4.81 -6.11 -15.52
C PRO A 8 5.22 -6.36 -14.07
N LEU A 9 5.97 -5.43 -13.48
CA LEU A 9 6.39 -5.50 -12.09
C LEU A 9 5.52 -4.63 -11.19
N ILE A 10 5.03 -5.23 -10.11
CA ILE A 10 4.37 -4.54 -9.00
C ILE A 10 5.24 -4.55 -7.74
N LEU A 11 5.50 -3.38 -7.16
CA LEU A 11 6.07 -3.23 -5.82
C LEU A 11 4.97 -3.00 -4.80
N ILE A 12 4.95 -3.79 -3.72
CA ILE A 12 3.99 -3.67 -2.62
C ILE A 12 4.74 -3.45 -1.31
N THR A 13 4.63 -2.26 -0.73
CA THR A 13 5.22 -2.01 0.59
C THR A 13 4.38 -2.68 1.68
N GLY A 14 5.06 -3.30 2.67
CA GLY A 14 4.36 -4.05 3.72
C GLY A 14 3.61 -5.28 3.18
N GLY A 15 4.20 -6.00 2.22
CA GLY A 15 3.58 -7.10 1.48
C GLY A 15 3.54 -8.44 2.19
N SER A 16 4.05 -8.56 3.43
CA SER A 16 4.22 -9.86 4.11
C SER A 16 2.95 -10.41 4.78
N ARG A 17 1.90 -9.61 4.97
CA ARG A 17 0.65 -10.02 5.63
C ARG A 17 -0.55 -9.18 5.17
N GLY A 18 -1.75 -9.57 5.61
CA GLY A 18 -2.99 -8.83 5.41
C GLY A 18 -3.26 -8.45 3.96
N MET A 19 -3.68 -7.21 3.74
CA MET A 19 -4.03 -6.68 2.41
C MET A 19 -2.84 -6.71 1.43
N GLY A 20 -1.60 -6.46 1.92
CA GLY A 20 -0.41 -6.50 1.10
C GLY A 20 -0.11 -7.89 0.55
N ALA A 21 -0.20 -8.93 1.40
CA ALA A 21 0.00 -10.31 0.99
C ALA A 21 -1.11 -10.80 0.03
N ALA A 22 -2.37 -10.43 0.29
CA ALA A 22 -3.48 -10.72 -0.62
C ALA A 22 -3.28 -10.05 -1.99
N THR A 23 -2.81 -8.79 -2.00
CA THR A 23 -2.48 -8.07 -3.24
C THR A 23 -1.35 -8.75 -4.00
N ALA A 24 -0.29 -9.19 -3.31
CA ALA A 24 0.85 -9.88 -3.92
C ALA A 24 0.44 -11.18 -4.62
N ARG A 25 -0.33 -12.04 -3.92
CA ARG A 25 -0.83 -13.30 -4.48
C ARG A 25 -1.75 -13.08 -5.67
N LEU A 26 -2.68 -12.13 -5.55
CA LEU A 26 -3.62 -11.84 -6.63
C LEU A 26 -2.92 -11.18 -7.84
N ALA A 27 -1.90 -10.34 -7.61
CA ALA A 27 -1.07 -9.77 -8.67
C ALA A 27 -0.33 -10.87 -9.45
N ALA A 28 0.30 -11.82 -8.74
CA ALA A 28 0.95 -12.95 -9.37
C ALA A 28 -0.02 -13.80 -10.22
N ALA A 29 -1.22 -14.07 -9.70
CA ALA A 29 -2.27 -14.77 -10.45
C ALA A 29 -2.75 -14.02 -11.71
N ARG A 30 -2.50 -12.70 -11.77
CA ARG A 30 -2.76 -11.84 -12.95
C ARG A 30 -1.53 -11.61 -13.83
N GLY A 31 -0.43 -12.34 -13.59
CA GLY A 31 0.76 -12.29 -14.44
C GLY A 31 1.78 -11.20 -14.09
N TYR A 32 1.69 -10.56 -12.93
CA TYR A 32 2.69 -9.61 -12.45
C TYR A 32 3.86 -10.35 -11.78
N ASP A 33 5.08 -9.95 -12.10
CA ASP A 33 6.22 -10.14 -11.20
C ASP A 33 6.01 -9.29 -9.95
N VAL A 34 6.44 -9.74 -8.77
CA VAL A 34 6.16 -9.08 -7.50
C VAL A 34 7.43 -8.78 -6.73
N ALA A 35 7.65 -7.51 -6.41
CA ALA A 35 8.54 -7.11 -5.33
C ALA A 35 7.69 -6.73 -4.10
N LEU A 36 8.11 -7.14 -2.93
CA LEU A 36 7.45 -6.76 -1.69
C LEU A 36 8.47 -6.33 -0.62
N SER A 37 8.10 -5.34 0.20
CA SER A 37 8.88 -5.03 1.39
C SER A 37 8.22 -5.53 2.66
N TYR A 38 9.05 -5.76 3.69
CA TYR A 38 8.62 -6.12 5.04
C TYR A 38 9.50 -5.43 6.07
N LEU A 39 8.99 -5.22 7.29
CA LEU A 39 9.77 -4.57 8.36
C LEU A 39 10.57 -5.59 9.18
N ALA A 40 9.93 -6.65 9.72
CA ALA A 40 10.55 -7.55 10.69
C ALA A 40 10.30 -9.04 10.39
N ASN A 41 9.15 -9.43 9.85
CA ASN A 41 8.82 -10.84 9.67
C ASN A 41 9.26 -11.35 8.29
N GLU A 42 10.52 -11.79 8.22
CA GLU A 42 11.13 -12.36 7.01
C GLU A 42 10.43 -13.65 6.58
N GLN A 43 10.13 -14.54 7.52
CA GLN A 43 9.48 -15.82 7.20
C GLN A 43 8.13 -15.63 6.52
N ALA A 44 7.32 -14.69 7.01
CA ALA A 44 6.03 -14.36 6.38
C ALA A 44 6.24 -13.75 4.98
N ALA A 45 7.25 -12.90 4.80
CA ALA A 45 7.56 -12.31 3.50
C ALA A 45 8.03 -13.36 2.49
N GLN A 46 8.91 -14.29 2.90
CA GLN A 46 9.35 -15.40 2.05
C GLN A 46 8.20 -16.34 1.69
N SER A 47 7.30 -16.64 2.63
CA SER A 47 6.10 -17.44 2.34
C SER A 47 5.25 -16.82 1.23
N VAL A 48 5.05 -15.48 1.25
CA VAL A 48 4.33 -14.78 0.18
C VAL A 48 5.11 -14.82 -1.14
N ALA A 49 6.43 -14.64 -1.09
CA ALA A 49 7.29 -14.74 -2.28
C ALA A 49 7.26 -16.15 -2.90
N ASP A 50 7.19 -17.18 -2.09
CA ASP A 50 7.08 -18.57 -2.56
C ASP A 50 5.70 -18.85 -3.18
N ASP A 51 4.62 -18.25 -2.63
CA ASP A 51 3.30 -18.29 -3.25
C ASP A 51 3.32 -17.66 -4.66
N VAL A 52 3.97 -16.51 -4.81
CA VAL A 52 4.15 -15.83 -6.10
C VAL A 52 4.92 -16.73 -7.09
N ARG A 53 6.02 -17.34 -6.65
CA ARG A 53 6.83 -18.23 -7.49
C ARG A 53 6.06 -19.48 -7.92
N ARG A 54 5.23 -20.05 -7.03
CA ARG A 54 4.35 -21.18 -7.36
C ARG A 54 3.30 -20.84 -8.43
N LEU A 55 2.94 -19.56 -8.57
CA LEU A 55 2.09 -19.06 -9.63
C LEU A 55 2.86 -18.74 -10.93
N GLY A 56 4.15 -19.06 -11.00
CA GLY A 56 4.98 -18.90 -12.19
C GLY A 56 5.59 -17.50 -12.37
N GLN A 57 5.48 -16.62 -11.39
CA GLN A 57 6.01 -15.26 -11.44
C GLN A 57 7.30 -15.11 -10.64
N ARG A 58 8.12 -14.12 -10.98
CA ARG A 58 9.31 -13.77 -10.20
C ARG A 58 8.91 -13.04 -8.93
N ALA A 59 9.63 -13.31 -7.84
CA ALA A 59 9.37 -12.65 -6.55
C ALA A 59 10.66 -12.19 -5.88
N LEU A 60 10.63 -10.99 -5.32
CA LEU A 60 11.69 -10.40 -4.48
C LEU A 60 11.07 -9.91 -3.17
N ALA A 61 11.59 -10.36 -2.03
CA ALA A 61 11.25 -9.85 -0.72
C ALA A 61 12.45 -9.10 -0.14
N VAL A 62 12.26 -7.84 0.27
CA VAL A 62 13.31 -6.96 0.79
C VAL A 62 12.90 -6.41 2.14
N GLN A 63 13.79 -6.52 3.13
CA GLN A 63 13.59 -5.85 4.41
C GLN A 63 13.80 -4.35 4.25
N ALA A 64 12.77 -3.56 4.53
CA ALA A 64 12.85 -2.10 4.48
C ALA A 64 11.80 -1.45 5.37
N ASP A 65 12.24 -0.51 6.21
CA ASP A 65 11.36 0.44 6.88
C ASP A 65 11.00 1.57 5.89
N SER A 66 9.74 1.68 5.53
CA SER A 66 9.27 2.72 4.60
C SER A 66 9.45 4.15 5.12
N ALA A 67 9.65 4.32 6.43
CA ALA A 67 9.93 5.63 7.04
C ALA A 67 11.41 6.03 6.99
N ASP A 68 12.30 5.15 6.54
CA ASP A 68 13.75 5.37 6.46
C ASP A 68 14.15 5.62 4.99
N PRO A 69 14.62 6.84 4.63
CA PRO A 69 14.99 7.18 3.25
C PRO A 69 16.08 6.27 2.66
N GLU A 70 17.05 5.85 3.48
CA GLU A 70 18.14 5.00 3.00
C GLU A 70 17.67 3.57 2.73
N GLN A 71 16.77 3.05 3.58
CA GLN A 71 16.19 1.72 3.37
C GLN A 71 15.25 1.72 2.16
N VAL A 72 14.49 2.79 1.95
CA VAL A 72 13.70 2.97 0.72
C VAL A 72 14.62 3.02 -0.51
N ALA A 73 15.72 3.75 -0.47
CA ALA A 73 16.67 3.79 -1.58
C ALA A 73 17.26 2.40 -1.88
N ARG A 74 17.65 1.64 -0.84
CA ARG A 74 18.14 0.25 -1.00
C ARG A 74 17.08 -0.69 -1.57
N LEU A 75 15.82 -0.55 -1.15
CA LEU A 75 14.69 -1.33 -1.71
C LEU A 75 14.60 -1.13 -3.22
N PHE A 76 14.62 0.11 -3.68
CA PHE A 76 14.51 0.41 -5.12
C PHE A 76 15.75 0.03 -5.91
N ALA A 77 16.96 0.11 -5.32
CA ALA A 77 18.18 -0.42 -5.94
C ALA A 77 18.10 -1.94 -6.15
N ALA A 78 17.63 -2.69 -5.16
CA ALA A 78 17.43 -4.14 -5.29
C ALA A 78 16.39 -4.50 -6.39
N ILE A 79 15.38 -3.64 -6.57
CA ILE A 79 14.40 -3.79 -7.66
C ILE A 79 15.07 -3.54 -9.02
N ASP A 80 15.88 -2.50 -9.15
CA ASP A 80 16.62 -2.20 -10.38
C ASP A 80 17.53 -3.36 -10.78
N ASP A 81 18.29 -3.91 -9.82
CA ASP A 81 19.20 -5.03 -10.03
C ASP A 81 18.45 -6.33 -10.44
N SER A 82 17.28 -6.56 -9.84
CA SER A 82 16.52 -7.79 -10.06
C SER A 82 15.61 -7.77 -11.28
N PHE A 83 14.97 -6.62 -11.56
CA PHE A 83 13.92 -6.52 -12.57
C PHE A 83 14.18 -5.46 -13.64
N GLY A 84 14.96 -4.41 -13.33
CA GLY A 84 15.28 -3.32 -14.24
C GLY A 84 14.10 -2.40 -14.58
N ARG A 85 12.97 -2.56 -13.91
CA ARG A 85 11.74 -1.76 -14.14
C ARG A 85 10.81 -1.77 -12.93
N ILE A 86 9.88 -0.85 -12.91
CA ILE A 86 8.70 -0.87 -12.04
C ILE A 86 7.52 -0.30 -12.83
N ASP A 87 6.37 -0.97 -12.80
CA ASP A 87 5.16 -0.57 -13.50
C ASP A 87 4.05 -0.14 -12.54
N VAL A 88 4.03 -0.73 -11.35
CA VAL A 88 3.03 -0.43 -10.32
C VAL A 88 3.70 -0.31 -8.96
N LEU A 89 3.39 0.79 -8.24
CA LEU A 89 3.71 0.96 -6.83
C LEU A 89 2.41 0.88 -6.01
N VAL A 90 2.36 0.00 -5.02
CA VAL A 90 1.31 -0.04 -4.00
C VAL A 90 1.89 0.38 -2.66
N ASN A 91 1.59 1.59 -2.22
CA ASN A 91 1.93 2.10 -0.90
C ASN A 91 0.93 1.54 0.12
N ASN A 92 1.22 0.32 0.60
CA ASN A 92 0.36 -0.40 1.55
C ASN A 92 0.94 -0.41 2.97
N ALA A 93 2.25 -0.27 3.15
CA ALA A 93 2.86 -0.22 4.49
C ALA A 93 2.20 0.84 5.35
N ALA A 94 1.76 0.45 6.54
CA ALA A 94 1.15 1.34 7.50
C ALA A 94 1.32 0.79 8.91
N MET A 95 1.23 1.68 9.88
CA MET A 95 1.18 1.32 11.29
C MET A 95 -0.07 1.90 11.95
N LEU A 96 -0.56 1.19 12.94
CA LEU A 96 -1.62 1.56 13.85
C LEU A 96 -1.13 1.26 15.27
N GLU A 97 -1.18 2.24 16.14
CA GLU A 97 -0.84 2.11 17.56
C GLU A 97 -2.09 1.80 18.38
N ARG A 98 -1.91 1.56 19.68
CA ARG A 98 -3.05 1.31 20.59
C ARG A 98 -4.01 2.50 20.61
N GLN A 99 -5.29 2.21 20.85
CA GLN A 99 -6.32 3.24 21.03
C GLN A 99 -5.92 4.23 22.13
N SER A 100 -6.10 5.52 21.84
CA SER A 100 -5.79 6.59 22.78
C SER A 100 -6.59 7.84 22.45
N ARG A 101 -6.88 8.65 23.48
CA ARG A 101 -7.41 9.99 23.31
C ARG A 101 -6.28 10.96 22.97
N LEU A 102 -6.63 12.11 22.37
CA LEU A 102 -5.64 13.09 21.92
C LEU A 102 -4.71 13.57 23.05
N GLU A 103 -5.27 13.80 24.24
CA GLU A 103 -4.51 14.27 25.41
C GLU A 103 -3.42 13.31 25.88
N ASP A 104 -3.52 12.02 25.55
CA ASP A 104 -2.57 10.98 25.96
C ASP A 104 -1.57 10.62 24.84
N LEU A 105 -1.67 11.24 23.66
CA LEU A 105 -0.76 10.96 22.55
C LEU A 105 0.62 11.59 22.76
N GLY A 106 1.65 10.74 22.88
CA GLY A 106 3.03 11.19 22.95
C GLY A 106 3.56 11.68 21.57
N TYR A 107 4.42 12.69 21.58
CA TYR A 107 5.03 13.27 20.38
C TYR A 107 5.76 12.25 19.50
N ALA A 108 6.54 11.34 20.09
CA ALA A 108 7.27 10.30 19.37
C ALA A 108 6.31 9.36 18.60
N ARG A 109 5.16 9.02 19.18
CA ARG A 109 4.12 8.25 18.50
C ARG A 109 3.59 9.00 17.27
N MET A 110 3.22 10.27 17.42
CA MET A 110 2.72 11.09 16.32
C MET A 110 3.75 11.18 15.19
N GLN A 111 5.02 11.44 15.52
CA GLN A 111 6.10 11.45 14.53
C GLN A 111 6.21 10.11 13.80
N ARG A 112 6.21 8.99 14.52
CA ARG A 112 6.35 7.66 13.92
C ARG A 112 5.16 7.30 13.03
N VAL A 113 3.94 7.60 13.46
CA VAL A 113 2.71 7.37 12.66
C VAL A 113 2.76 8.16 11.36
N PHE A 114 3.13 9.44 11.39
CA PHE A 114 3.26 10.25 10.18
C PHE A 114 4.44 9.81 9.31
N ALA A 115 5.56 9.44 9.90
CA ALA A 115 6.72 8.95 9.17
C ALA A 115 6.38 7.71 8.33
N VAL A 116 5.68 6.73 8.92
CA VAL A 116 5.30 5.50 8.20
C VAL A 116 4.14 5.73 7.24
N ASN A 117 3.06 6.39 7.69
CA ASN A 117 1.78 6.41 6.96
C ASN A 117 1.68 7.51 5.91
N ALA A 118 2.49 8.58 6.00
CA ALA A 118 2.46 9.71 5.09
C ALA A 118 3.81 9.93 4.39
N ILE A 119 4.90 10.09 5.15
CA ILE A 119 6.23 10.37 4.56
C ILE A 119 6.76 9.17 3.78
N GLY A 120 6.64 7.96 4.33
CA GLY A 120 7.08 6.73 3.66
C GLY A 120 6.48 6.52 2.26
N PRO A 121 5.16 6.64 2.08
CA PRO A 121 4.55 6.66 0.75
C PRO A 121 5.10 7.73 -0.19
N MET A 122 5.41 8.93 0.31
CA MET A 122 6.03 10.01 -0.50
C MET A 122 7.45 9.63 -0.93
N LEU A 123 8.26 9.06 -0.03
CA LEU A 123 9.61 8.57 -0.35
C LEU A 123 9.57 7.48 -1.43
N CYS A 124 8.68 6.50 -1.28
CA CYS A 124 8.50 5.45 -2.28
C CYS A 124 8.01 6.03 -3.63
N ALA A 125 7.08 6.99 -3.59
CA ALA A 125 6.58 7.66 -4.79
C ALA A 125 7.67 8.45 -5.52
N GLN A 126 8.59 9.12 -4.81
CA GLN A 126 9.74 9.79 -5.40
C GLN A 126 10.65 8.81 -6.16
N GLN A 127 10.91 7.64 -5.59
CA GLN A 127 11.73 6.61 -6.23
C GLN A 127 11.03 6.00 -7.45
N ALA A 128 9.73 5.73 -7.34
CA ALA A 128 8.93 5.21 -8.45
C ALA A 128 8.84 6.22 -9.60
N LEU A 129 8.59 7.50 -9.29
CA LEU A 129 8.54 8.59 -10.28
C LEU A 129 9.79 8.64 -11.16
N ARG A 130 11.00 8.52 -10.56
CA ARG A 130 12.28 8.56 -11.29
C ARG A 130 12.45 7.37 -12.25
N ARG A 131 11.69 6.30 -12.10
CA ARG A 131 11.76 5.09 -12.93
C ARG A 131 10.60 4.96 -13.91
N MET A 132 9.45 5.54 -13.55
CA MET A 132 8.23 5.44 -14.36
C MET A 132 8.04 6.60 -15.32
N ALA A 133 8.44 7.84 -14.94
CA ALA A 133 8.08 9.04 -15.70
C ALA A 133 8.76 9.14 -17.06
N TYR A 134 8.03 9.59 -18.05
CA TYR A 134 8.52 9.77 -19.43
C TYR A 134 9.76 10.67 -19.50
N ARG A 135 9.83 11.75 -18.70
CA ARG A 135 10.99 12.65 -18.64
C ARG A 135 12.28 11.95 -18.17
N TYR A 136 12.18 10.80 -17.51
CA TYR A 136 13.31 9.95 -17.11
C TYR A 136 13.41 8.69 -17.98
N GLN A 137 12.80 8.69 -19.18
CA GLN A 137 12.78 7.56 -20.12
C GLN A 137 12.02 6.33 -19.57
N GLY A 138 11.17 6.53 -18.57
CA GLY A 138 10.24 5.52 -18.07
C GLY A 138 9.10 5.26 -19.08
N ARG A 139 8.26 4.28 -18.76
CA ARG A 139 7.15 3.83 -19.60
C ARG A 139 5.77 4.24 -19.09
N GLY A 140 5.74 5.12 -18.09
CA GLY A 140 4.54 5.37 -17.32
C GLY A 140 4.29 4.29 -16.26
N GLY A 141 3.09 4.27 -15.69
CA GLY A 141 2.71 3.28 -14.70
C GLY A 141 1.57 3.72 -13.79
N ALA A 142 1.40 3.02 -12.67
CA ALA A 142 0.36 3.33 -11.70
C ALA A 142 0.89 3.34 -10.26
N VAL A 143 0.42 4.28 -9.47
CA VAL A 143 0.62 4.33 -8.01
C VAL A 143 -0.73 4.18 -7.33
N VAL A 144 -0.85 3.23 -6.41
CA VAL A 144 -2.05 3.03 -5.60
C VAL A 144 -1.69 3.19 -4.13
N ASN A 145 -2.22 4.23 -3.51
CA ASN A 145 -2.04 4.51 -2.10
C ASN A 145 -3.15 3.85 -1.28
N ILE A 146 -2.79 3.18 -0.18
CA ILE A 146 -3.77 2.60 0.74
C ILE A 146 -4.00 3.57 1.90
N SER A 147 -5.11 4.31 1.80
CA SER A 147 -5.61 5.17 2.88
C SER A 147 -6.46 4.38 3.88
N SER A 148 -7.53 4.95 4.35
CA SER A 148 -8.51 4.35 5.27
C SER A 148 -9.80 5.18 5.27
N ALA A 149 -10.93 4.55 5.55
CA ALA A 149 -12.17 5.27 5.90
C ALA A 149 -11.96 6.23 7.09
N SER A 150 -10.99 5.93 7.95
CA SER A 150 -10.59 6.80 9.08
C SER A 150 -10.21 8.22 8.66
N ALA A 151 -9.67 8.41 7.46
CA ALA A 151 -9.34 9.74 6.93
C ALA A 151 -10.57 10.68 6.85
N ARG A 152 -11.76 10.11 6.61
CA ARG A 152 -13.04 10.83 6.57
C ARG A 152 -13.76 10.83 7.91
N LEU A 153 -13.65 9.72 8.66
CA LEU A 153 -14.38 9.51 9.91
C LEU A 153 -13.67 10.14 11.13
N GLY A 154 -12.37 10.46 11.01
CA GLY A 154 -11.57 11.07 12.06
C GLY A 154 -11.16 10.14 13.20
N SER A 155 -11.78 8.96 13.34
CA SER A 155 -11.53 7.98 14.42
C SER A 155 -11.43 8.59 15.82
N PRO A 156 -12.45 9.34 16.26
CA PRO A 156 -12.43 10.04 17.57
C PRO A 156 -12.27 9.04 18.71
N ASN A 157 -11.53 9.44 19.75
CA ASN A 157 -11.22 8.68 20.96
C ASN A 157 -10.44 7.36 20.73
N GLU A 158 -9.97 7.10 19.51
CA GLU A 158 -9.27 5.87 19.16
C GLU A 158 -7.94 6.13 18.45
N TYR A 159 -7.96 6.76 17.28
CA TYR A 159 -6.81 6.83 16.37
C TYR A 159 -6.78 8.16 15.59
N VAL A 160 -6.91 9.31 16.24
CA VAL A 160 -6.95 10.60 15.55
C VAL A 160 -5.64 10.93 14.82
N ASP A 161 -4.49 10.49 15.34
CA ASP A 161 -3.18 10.60 14.71
C ASP A 161 -3.07 9.75 13.42
N TYR A 162 -3.55 8.51 13.47
CA TYR A 162 -3.65 7.64 12.30
C TYR A 162 -4.58 8.25 11.23
N ALA A 163 -5.78 8.68 11.64
CA ALA A 163 -6.74 9.30 10.74
C ALA A 163 -6.14 10.53 10.04
N ALA A 164 -5.47 11.41 10.80
CA ALA A 164 -4.77 12.57 10.27
C ALA A 164 -3.66 12.20 9.28
N SER A 165 -2.86 11.16 9.58
CA SER A 165 -1.82 10.67 8.68
C SER A 165 -2.38 10.13 7.36
N LYS A 166 -3.55 9.47 7.40
CA LYS A 166 -4.24 8.98 6.20
C LYS A 166 -4.89 10.13 5.41
N GLY A 167 -5.38 11.17 6.07
CA GLY A 167 -5.82 12.41 5.42
C GLY A 167 -4.67 13.12 4.68
N ALA A 168 -3.48 13.17 5.28
CA ALA A 168 -2.27 13.70 4.63
C ALA A 168 -1.92 12.90 3.37
N LEU A 169 -2.00 11.57 3.41
CA LEU A 169 -1.78 10.69 2.24
C LEU A 169 -2.81 10.95 1.14
N GLU A 170 -4.06 11.27 1.48
CA GLU A 170 -5.10 11.59 0.49
C GLU A 170 -4.83 12.92 -0.22
N THR A 171 -4.46 13.95 0.53
CA THR A 171 -4.07 15.24 -0.05
C THR A 171 -2.85 15.09 -0.94
N PHE A 172 -1.84 14.31 -0.51
CA PHE A 172 -0.69 13.97 -1.33
C PHE A 172 -1.12 13.25 -2.62
N THR A 173 -2.01 12.25 -2.54
CA THR A 173 -2.53 11.54 -3.72
C THR A 173 -3.12 12.51 -4.75
N THR A 174 -3.94 13.45 -4.29
CA THR A 174 -4.58 14.47 -5.17
C THR A 174 -3.54 15.36 -5.87
N GLY A 175 -2.57 15.86 -5.13
CA GLY A 175 -1.51 16.73 -5.66
C GLY A 175 -0.61 15.98 -6.64
N PHE A 176 -0.12 14.83 -6.22
CA PHE A 176 0.80 14.01 -7.00
C PHE A 176 0.16 13.50 -8.30
N ALA A 177 -1.12 13.09 -8.26
CA ALA A 177 -1.85 12.67 -9.46
C ALA A 177 -1.86 13.76 -10.55
N LYS A 178 -2.11 15.03 -10.15
CA LYS A 178 -2.13 16.17 -11.08
C LYS A 178 -0.73 16.48 -11.61
N GLU A 179 0.30 16.38 -10.77
CA GLU A 179 1.68 16.69 -11.11
C GLU A 179 2.23 15.73 -12.16
N VAL A 180 1.91 14.42 -12.07
CA VAL A 180 2.53 13.37 -12.89
C VAL A 180 1.65 12.84 -14.02
N ALA A 181 0.43 13.34 -14.19
CA ALA A 181 -0.49 12.83 -15.20
C ALA A 181 0.08 12.87 -16.62
N ARG A 182 0.80 13.94 -16.98
CA ARG A 182 1.47 14.07 -18.28
C ARG A 182 2.75 13.25 -18.41
N GLU A 183 3.21 12.68 -17.33
CA GLU A 183 4.36 11.79 -17.27
C GLU A 183 3.99 10.30 -17.45
N GLY A 184 2.73 10.05 -17.84
CA GLY A 184 2.21 8.70 -18.03
C GLY A 184 1.93 7.92 -16.73
N ILE A 185 1.86 8.61 -15.59
CA ILE A 185 1.65 7.97 -14.29
C ILE A 185 0.26 8.31 -13.76
N ARG A 186 -0.52 7.29 -13.45
CA ARG A 186 -1.79 7.41 -12.73
C ARG A 186 -1.58 7.22 -11.24
N VAL A 187 -2.17 8.07 -10.42
CA VAL A 187 -2.06 7.97 -8.96
C VAL A 187 -3.45 7.97 -8.36
N ASN A 188 -3.81 6.90 -7.67
CA ASN A 188 -5.13 6.71 -7.08
C ASN A 188 -5.01 6.22 -5.64
N CYS A 189 -6.14 6.24 -4.93
CA CYS A 189 -6.21 5.84 -3.54
C CYS A 189 -7.35 4.84 -3.31
N VAL A 190 -7.10 3.81 -2.51
CA VAL A 190 -8.13 2.95 -1.95
C VAL A 190 -8.33 3.31 -0.49
N ARG A 191 -9.58 3.42 -0.03
CA ARG A 191 -9.97 3.61 1.36
C ARG A 191 -10.62 2.34 1.91
N PRO A 192 -9.88 1.43 2.52
CA PRO A 192 -10.47 0.29 3.21
C PRO A 192 -11.27 0.75 4.45
N GLY A 193 -12.35 0.03 4.73
CA GLY A 193 -13.05 0.11 6.00
C GLY A 193 -12.47 -0.86 7.03
N HIS A 194 -13.33 -1.59 7.73
CA HIS A 194 -12.94 -2.63 8.68
C HIS A 194 -12.67 -3.93 7.93
N ILE A 195 -11.39 -4.27 7.76
CA ILE A 195 -10.90 -5.45 7.02
C ILE A 195 -10.30 -6.45 8.02
N TYR A 196 -10.58 -7.74 7.86
CA TYR A 196 -10.01 -8.81 8.67
C TYR A 196 -8.51 -8.93 8.42
N THR A 197 -7.71 -8.27 9.25
CA THR A 197 -6.23 -8.27 9.20
C THR A 197 -5.64 -8.24 10.59
N GLU A 198 -4.38 -8.64 10.71
CA GLU A 198 -3.61 -8.62 11.96
C GLU A 198 -3.30 -7.18 12.46
N MET A 199 -3.55 -6.16 11.65
CA MET A 199 -3.34 -4.75 12.04
C MET A 199 -4.17 -4.36 13.27
N HIS A 200 -5.37 -4.90 13.43
CA HIS A 200 -6.22 -4.61 14.58
C HIS A 200 -5.63 -5.16 15.89
N ALA A 201 -4.94 -6.31 15.85
CA ALA A 201 -4.21 -6.84 17.00
C ALA A 201 -3.05 -5.91 17.41
N SER A 202 -2.33 -5.32 16.45
CA SER A 202 -1.30 -4.31 16.71
C SER A 202 -1.89 -3.06 17.37
N GLY A 203 -3.12 -2.67 16.99
CA GLY A 203 -3.89 -1.59 17.60
C GLY A 203 -4.48 -1.92 18.99
N GLY A 204 -4.21 -3.13 19.52
CA GLY A 204 -4.67 -3.56 20.83
C GLY A 204 -6.07 -4.19 20.85
N GLU A 205 -6.69 -4.38 19.69
CA GLU A 205 -8.07 -4.90 19.59
C GLU A 205 -8.20 -5.94 18.46
N PRO A 206 -7.73 -7.19 18.65
CA PRO A 206 -7.73 -8.21 17.61
C PRO A 206 -9.13 -8.55 17.07
N ASP A 207 -10.17 -8.47 17.90
CA ASP A 207 -11.56 -8.79 17.53
C ASP A 207 -12.38 -7.55 17.08
N ARG A 208 -11.71 -6.44 16.79
CA ARG A 208 -12.35 -5.16 16.42
C ARG A 208 -13.40 -5.30 15.32
N VAL A 209 -13.07 -6.01 14.26
CA VAL A 209 -13.96 -6.14 13.10
C VAL A 209 -15.29 -6.77 13.47
N ASN A 210 -15.27 -7.83 14.30
CA ASN A 210 -16.48 -8.48 14.77
C ASN A 210 -17.29 -7.58 15.71
N ARG A 211 -16.62 -6.83 16.59
CA ARG A 211 -17.28 -5.89 17.50
C ARG A 211 -18.06 -4.80 16.77
N VAL A 212 -17.52 -4.29 15.67
CA VAL A 212 -18.12 -3.15 14.93
C VAL A 212 -18.97 -3.56 13.74
N ARG A 213 -19.09 -4.85 13.41
CA ARG A 213 -19.72 -5.35 12.19
C ARG A 213 -21.16 -4.86 11.98
N GLU A 214 -21.94 -4.73 13.07
CA GLU A 214 -23.33 -4.27 13.03
C GLU A 214 -23.43 -2.78 12.61
N SER A 215 -22.35 -2.02 12.74
CA SER A 215 -22.28 -0.63 12.26
C SER A 215 -21.87 -0.51 10.77
N ILE A 216 -21.56 -1.64 10.14
CA ILE A 216 -21.22 -1.70 8.71
C ILE A 216 -22.50 -2.05 7.95
N PRO A 217 -22.95 -1.24 6.97
CA PRO A 217 -24.20 -1.50 6.25
C PRO A 217 -24.30 -2.88 5.62
N MET A 218 -23.18 -3.46 5.13
CA MET A 218 -23.15 -4.84 4.62
C MET A 218 -23.17 -5.93 5.72
N GLY A 219 -23.24 -5.58 7.02
CA GLY A 219 -23.33 -6.49 8.16
C GLY A 219 -22.10 -7.35 8.42
N ARG A 220 -20.96 -7.07 7.77
CA ARG A 220 -19.70 -7.82 7.93
C ARG A 220 -18.47 -6.96 7.67
N GLY A 221 -17.33 -7.41 8.18
CA GLY A 221 -16.04 -6.87 7.72
C GLY A 221 -15.69 -7.30 6.30
N GLY A 222 -14.79 -6.58 5.69
CA GLY A 222 -14.22 -6.93 4.38
C GLY A 222 -13.09 -7.95 4.52
N GLN A 223 -12.86 -8.73 3.48
CA GLN A 223 -11.69 -9.61 3.36
C GLN A 223 -10.54 -8.87 2.67
N PRO A 224 -9.26 -9.18 2.98
CA PRO A 224 -8.10 -8.61 2.32
C PRO A 224 -8.16 -8.69 0.79
N GLU A 225 -8.71 -9.77 0.25
CA GLU A 225 -8.87 -10.01 -1.19
C GLU A 225 -9.85 -9.03 -1.85
N GLU A 226 -10.85 -8.52 -1.11
CA GLU A 226 -11.79 -7.53 -1.63
C GLU A 226 -11.06 -6.20 -1.87
N VAL A 227 -10.15 -5.81 -0.97
CA VAL A 227 -9.28 -4.65 -1.15
C VAL A 227 -8.27 -4.89 -2.28
N ALA A 228 -7.64 -6.07 -2.33
CA ALA A 228 -6.67 -6.44 -3.36
C ALA A 228 -7.25 -6.33 -4.77
N ARG A 229 -8.52 -6.74 -4.97
CA ARG A 229 -9.21 -6.60 -6.27
C ARG A 229 -9.36 -5.14 -6.69
N ALA A 230 -9.71 -4.25 -5.76
CA ALA A 230 -9.83 -2.82 -6.02
C ALA A 230 -8.47 -2.18 -6.36
N VAL A 231 -7.42 -2.56 -5.61
CA VAL A 231 -6.03 -2.11 -5.87
C VAL A 231 -5.60 -2.50 -7.28
N LEU A 232 -5.77 -3.76 -7.66
CA LEU A 232 -5.32 -4.26 -8.96
C LEU A 232 -6.17 -3.74 -10.12
N TRP A 233 -7.45 -3.43 -9.90
CA TRP A 233 -8.26 -2.75 -10.90
C TRP A 233 -7.74 -1.33 -11.16
N LEU A 234 -7.45 -0.55 -10.11
CA LEU A 234 -6.87 0.78 -10.25
C LEU A 234 -5.46 0.76 -10.87
N ALA A 235 -4.70 -0.32 -10.66
CA ALA A 235 -3.39 -0.51 -11.27
C ALA A 235 -3.44 -0.91 -12.75
N SER A 236 -4.54 -1.50 -13.22
CA SER A 236 -4.69 -2.07 -14.56
C SER A 236 -5.06 -1.02 -15.62
N GLU A 237 -4.98 -1.42 -16.91
CA GLU A 237 -5.42 -0.62 -18.05
C GLU A 237 -6.94 -0.38 -18.08
N GLU A 238 -7.73 -1.18 -17.37
CA GLU A 238 -9.18 -0.92 -17.22
C GLU A 238 -9.46 0.42 -16.54
N ALA A 239 -8.51 0.93 -15.75
CA ALA A 239 -8.56 2.24 -15.09
C ALA A 239 -7.74 3.31 -15.83
N SER A 240 -7.49 3.17 -17.14
CA SER A 240 -6.57 4.03 -17.93
C SER A 240 -6.92 5.52 -17.90
N PHE A 241 -8.19 5.89 -17.71
CA PHE A 241 -8.62 7.30 -17.61
C PHE A 241 -8.96 7.73 -16.17
N ILE A 242 -8.45 6.97 -15.17
CA ILE A 242 -8.71 7.23 -13.74
C ILE A 242 -7.40 7.61 -13.05
N THR A 243 -7.31 8.87 -12.58
CA THR A 243 -6.22 9.38 -11.76
C THR A 243 -6.76 10.40 -10.76
N GLY A 244 -6.20 10.46 -9.56
CA GLY A 244 -6.65 11.33 -8.48
C GLY A 244 -7.94 10.86 -7.80
N THR A 245 -8.40 9.62 -8.02
CA THR A 245 -9.62 9.10 -7.41
C THR A 245 -9.39 8.45 -6.05
N PHE A 246 -10.49 8.36 -5.30
CA PHE A 246 -10.57 7.68 -4.00
C PHE A 246 -11.65 6.62 -4.08
N LEU A 247 -11.24 5.36 -4.04
CA LEU A 247 -12.15 4.22 -4.10
C LEU A 247 -12.40 3.67 -2.70
N ASP A 248 -13.63 3.82 -2.22
CA ASP A 248 -14.05 3.31 -0.93
C ASP A 248 -14.34 1.80 -1.00
N VAL A 249 -13.67 1.01 -0.15
CA VAL A 249 -13.91 -0.43 0.03
C VAL A 249 -14.28 -0.65 1.49
N THR A 250 -15.48 -0.18 1.86
CA THR A 250 -15.88 0.02 3.27
C THR A 250 -17.12 -0.79 3.68
N GLY A 251 -17.77 -1.46 2.74
CA GLY A 251 -19.07 -2.11 3.00
C GLY A 251 -20.20 -1.11 3.25
N GLY A 252 -20.07 0.14 2.75
CA GLY A 252 -21.07 1.21 2.85
C GLY A 252 -20.86 2.19 4.00
N LYS A 253 -19.74 2.09 4.75
CA LYS A 253 -19.41 2.96 5.88
C LYS A 253 -18.71 4.25 5.45
#